data_8b6be88bf65b9296a604b490eb1b1ff5
#
_entry.id   8b6be88bf65b9296a604b490eb1b1ff5
#
_cell.length_a   1.000
_cell.length_b   1.000
_cell.length_c   1.000
_cell.angle_alpha   90.00
_cell.angle_beta   90.00
_cell.angle_gamma   90.00
#
_symmetry.space_group_name_H-M   'P 1'
#
loop_
_entity.id
_entity.type
_entity.pdbx_description
1 polymer ?
#
loop_
_entity_poly.entity_id
_entity_poly.type
_entity_poly.pdbx_seq_one_letter_code
_entity_poly.pdbx_strand_id
1 'polypeptide(L)'
;SNITFTMIKPDAVANGHTGNVINDIIEGGFSIKAMKYLHLSKEKAEAFYGIHRERPFFNDLVSFMTSGPIVAMVLSKDNAVADFRTLIGATNPADAAAGTIRAKYAKSIDANAIHGSDSDENAAGEASFFFSASFISPSSQVFATSIIVLILLP
;
A
#
# COMPACT_ATOMS: atom_id res chain seq x y z
N SER A 1 2.47 -5.82 15.88
CA SER A 1 1.31 -6.14 15.05
C SER A 1 1.68 -7.08 13.92
N ASN A 2 0.72 -7.89 13.50
CA ASN A 2 0.86 -8.87 12.43
C ASN A 2 0.27 -8.39 11.11
N ILE A 3 -0.11 -7.13 11.01
CA ILE A 3 -0.56 -6.50 9.75
C ILE A 3 0.22 -5.23 9.46
N THR A 4 0.34 -4.91 8.17
CA THR A 4 0.78 -3.60 7.68
C THR A 4 -0.07 -3.21 6.47
N PHE A 5 -0.13 -1.91 6.21
CA PHE A 5 -0.77 -1.39 5.00
C PHE A 5 0.28 -0.90 4.02
N THR A 6 0.02 -1.08 2.74
CA THR A 6 0.89 -0.61 1.66
C THR A 6 0.09 -0.12 0.47
N MET A 7 0.69 0.76 -0.32
CA MET A 7 0.21 1.14 -1.65
C MET A 7 1.38 1.11 -2.63
N ILE A 8 1.21 0.42 -3.75
CA ILE A 8 2.07 0.64 -4.92
C ILE A 8 1.61 1.95 -5.55
N LYS A 9 2.52 2.91 -5.67
CA LYS A 9 2.22 4.28 -6.09
C LYS A 9 2.10 4.41 -7.61
N PRO A 10 1.49 5.50 -8.12
CA PRO A 10 1.25 5.67 -9.54
C PRO A 10 2.49 5.57 -10.43
N ASP A 11 3.64 6.02 -9.95
CA ASP A 11 4.92 5.94 -10.67
C ASP A 11 5.34 4.49 -10.96
N ALA A 12 5.27 3.62 -9.96
CA ALA A 12 5.62 2.21 -10.12
C ALA A 12 4.58 1.46 -10.96
N VAL A 13 3.30 1.77 -10.82
CA VAL A 13 2.23 1.20 -11.67
C VAL A 13 2.44 1.60 -13.13
N ALA A 14 2.64 2.90 -13.40
CA ALA A 14 2.84 3.42 -14.76
C ALA A 14 4.11 2.87 -15.43
N ASN A 15 5.15 2.57 -14.65
CA ASN A 15 6.39 1.97 -15.15
C ASN A 15 6.33 0.44 -15.31
N GLY A 16 5.18 -0.19 -15.05
CA GLY A 16 4.99 -1.63 -15.23
C GLY A 16 5.58 -2.50 -14.11
N HIS A 17 5.84 -1.93 -12.94
CA HIS A 17 6.50 -2.63 -11.83
C HIS A 17 5.52 -3.35 -10.88
N THR A 18 4.22 -3.24 -11.09
CA THR A 18 3.20 -3.79 -10.17
C THR A 18 3.43 -5.27 -9.88
N GLY A 19 3.60 -6.09 -10.91
CA GLY A 19 3.81 -7.55 -10.74
C GLY A 19 5.10 -7.88 -10.01
N ASN A 20 6.19 -7.20 -10.33
CA ASN A 20 7.49 -7.40 -9.68
C ASN A 20 7.45 -7.01 -8.20
N VAL A 21 6.79 -5.89 -7.88
CA VAL A 21 6.63 -5.43 -6.48
C VAL A 21 5.80 -6.44 -5.67
N ILE A 22 4.69 -6.92 -6.23
CA ILE A 22 3.86 -7.95 -5.56
C ILE A 22 4.68 -9.24 -5.34
N ASN A 23 5.46 -9.66 -6.34
CA ASN A 23 6.33 -10.83 -6.19
C ASN A 23 7.37 -10.65 -5.08
N ASP A 24 8.02 -9.51 -5.00
CA ASP A 24 8.98 -9.18 -3.94
C ASP A 24 8.33 -9.21 -2.55
N ILE A 25 7.09 -8.73 -2.43
CA ILE A 25 6.32 -8.78 -1.19
C ILE A 25 6.06 -10.23 -0.76
N ILE A 26 5.61 -11.07 -1.69
CA ILE A 26 5.33 -12.50 -1.42
C ILE A 26 6.62 -13.24 -1.06
N GLU A 27 7.69 -13.04 -1.81
CA GLU A 27 9.01 -13.64 -1.53
C GLU A 27 9.61 -13.14 -0.21
N GLY A 28 9.26 -11.92 0.23
CA GLY A 28 9.59 -11.39 1.54
C GLY A 28 8.83 -12.04 2.70
N GLY A 29 7.98 -13.03 2.42
CA GLY A 29 7.23 -13.80 3.41
C GLY A 29 5.91 -13.16 3.86
N PHE A 30 5.43 -12.18 3.14
CA PHE A 30 4.13 -11.54 3.42
C PHE A 30 2.98 -12.25 2.73
N SER A 31 1.87 -12.42 3.46
CA SER A 31 0.59 -12.85 2.90
C SER A 31 -0.29 -11.65 2.58
N ILE A 32 -0.92 -11.64 1.42
CA ILE A 32 -1.89 -10.61 1.04
C ILE A 32 -3.24 -10.95 1.64
N LYS A 33 -3.78 -10.07 2.48
CA LYS A 33 -5.11 -10.23 3.09
C LYS A 33 -6.21 -9.51 2.33
N ALA A 34 -5.88 -8.39 1.70
CA ALA A 34 -6.79 -7.63 0.86
C ALA A 34 -5.99 -6.86 -0.19
N MET A 35 -6.57 -6.66 -1.37
CA MET A 35 -5.93 -5.92 -2.45
C MET A 35 -6.98 -5.20 -3.29
N LYS A 36 -6.71 -3.95 -3.65
CA LYS A 36 -7.52 -3.14 -4.57
C LYS A 36 -6.64 -2.43 -5.58
N TYR A 37 -7.03 -2.51 -6.85
CA TYR A 37 -6.50 -1.65 -7.91
C TYR A 37 -7.51 -0.52 -8.12
N LEU A 38 -7.11 0.73 -7.91
CA LEU A 38 -8.00 1.89 -7.99
C LEU A 38 -7.27 3.16 -8.36
N HIS A 39 -8.02 4.13 -8.88
CA HIS A 39 -7.55 5.49 -9.08
C HIS A 39 -8.12 6.36 -7.96
N LEU A 40 -7.27 6.95 -7.13
CA LEU A 40 -7.73 7.84 -6.06
C LEU A 40 -8.38 9.10 -6.63
N SER A 41 -9.54 9.46 -6.10
CA SER A 41 -10.06 10.82 -6.29
C SER A 41 -9.26 11.82 -5.47
N LYS A 42 -9.34 13.10 -5.86
CA LYS A 42 -8.68 14.19 -5.13
C LYS A 42 -9.13 14.20 -3.66
N GLU A 43 -10.44 14.08 -3.43
CA GLU A 43 -11.04 14.08 -2.09
C GLU A 43 -10.51 12.94 -1.23
N LYS A 44 -10.38 11.73 -1.79
CA LYS A 44 -9.82 10.58 -1.09
C LYS A 44 -8.33 10.75 -0.78
N ALA A 45 -7.55 11.27 -1.72
CA ALA A 45 -6.15 11.55 -1.48
C ALA A 45 -5.94 12.63 -0.41
N GLU A 46 -6.71 13.73 -0.45
CA GLU A 46 -6.69 14.78 0.56
C GLU A 46 -7.09 14.27 1.94
N ALA A 47 -8.06 13.34 2.02
CA ALA A 47 -8.47 12.73 3.28
C ALA A 47 -7.40 11.78 3.84
N PHE A 48 -6.81 10.94 3.00
CA PHE A 48 -5.76 10.00 3.42
C PHE A 48 -4.51 10.72 3.93
N TYR A 49 -4.08 11.78 3.24
CA TYR A 49 -2.91 12.57 3.60
C TYR A 49 -3.25 13.80 4.47
N GLY A 50 -4.42 13.86 5.09
CA GLY A 50 -4.93 15.01 5.82
C GLY A 50 -4.04 15.52 6.94
N ILE A 51 -3.26 14.65 7.59
CA ILE A 51 -2.26 15.02 8.61
C ILE A 51 -1.13 15.91 8.05
N HIS A 52 -0.93 15.92 6.74
CA HIS A 52 0.07 16.72 6.04
C HIS A 52 -0.49 17.99 5.42
N ARG A 53 -1.77 18.31 5.64
CA ARG A 53 -2.50 19.42 4.99
C ARG A 53 -1.76 20.76 5.08
N GLU A 54 -1.13 21.03 6.20
CA GLU A 54 -0.38 22.27 6.45
C GLU A 54 1.09 22.23 5.95
N ARG A 55 1.49 21.12 5.33
CA ARG A 55 2.86 20.99 4.80
C ARG A 55 2.95 21.55 3.38
N PRO A 56 4.09 22.22 3.03
CA PRO A 56 4.28 22.81 1.70
C PRO A 56 4.13 21.80 0.55
N PHE A 57 4.47 20.52 0.77
CA PHE A 57 4.41 19.45 -0.22
C PHE A 57 3.02 18.83 -0.39
N PHE A 58 2.01 19.22 0.41
CA PHE A 58 0.70 18.54 0.42
C PHE A 58 0.03 18.51 -0.96
N ASN A 59 -0.04 19.65 -1.64
CA ASN A 59 -0.68 19.73 -2.95
C ASN A 59 0.05 18.89 -4.01
N ASP A 60 1.37 18.90 -4.00
CA ASP A 60 2.19 18.09 -4.92
C ASP A 60 2.01 16.60 -4.65
N LEU A 61 1.95 16.20 -3.37
CA LEU A 61 1.66 14.82 -2.97
C LEU A 61 0.28 14.36 -3.46
N VAL A 62 -0.76 15.18 -3.26
CA VAL A 62 -2.12 14.87 -3.72
C VAL A 62 -2.15 14.76 -5.25
N SER A 63 -1.52 15.68 -5.97
CA SER A 63 -1.41 15.63 -7.44
C SER A 63 -0.69 14.38 -7.90
N PHE A 64 0.40 14.02 -7.26
CA PHE A 64 1.16 12.81 -7.58
C PHE A 64 0.32 11.54 -7.35
N MET A 65 -0.32 11.41 -6.18
CA MET A 65 -1.10 10.22 -5.81
C MET A 65 -2.39 10.05 -6.62
N THR A 66 -2.87 11.12 -7.27
CA THR A 66 -4.04 11.10 -8.15
C THR A 66 -3.69 11.08 -9.65
N SER A 67 -2.40 11.01 -9.99
CA SER A 67 -1.93 11.03 -11.38
C SER A 67 -2.18 9.74 -12.16
N GLY A 68 -2.49 8.65 -11.49
CA GLY A 68 -2.75 7.34 -12.07
C GLY A 68 -3.22 6.33 -11.04
N PRO A 69 -3.47 5.08 -11.47
CA PRO A 69 -3.88 4.01 -10.57
C PRO A 69 -2.82 3.66 -9.53
N ILE A 70 -3.30 3.17 -8.39
CA ILE A 70 -2.51 2.60 -7.30
C ILE A 70 -2.97 1.17 -7.01
N VAL A 71 -2.15 0.41 -6.29
CA VAL A 71 -2.55 -0.88 -5.72
C VAL A 71 -2.44 -0.79 -4.21
N ALA A 72 -3.58 -0.77 -3.51
CA ALA A 72 -3.64 -0.76 -2.06
C ALA A 72 -3.75 -2.20 -1.53
N MET A 73 -2.99 -2.53 -0.49
CA MET A 73 -2.97 -3.88 0.09
C MET A 73 -2.91 -3.85 1.61
N VAL A 74 -3.55 -4.82 2.23
CA VAL A 74 -3.30 -5.22 3.62
C VAL A 74 -2.48 -6.50 3.59
N LEU A 75 -1.35 -6.47 4.25
CA LEU A 75 -0.39 -7.57 4.33
C LEU A 75 -0.31 -8.11 5.74
N SER A 76 -0.02 -9.42 5.88
CA SER A 76 0.24 -10.02 7.18
C SER A 76 1.55 -10.79 7.22
N LYS A 77 2.24 -10.65 8.32
CA LYS A 77 3.46 -11.35 8.73
C LYS A 77 3.70 -11.05 10.20
N ASP A 78 4.40 -11.91 10.92
CA ASP A 78 4.87 -11.56 12.25
C ASP A 78 5.78 -10.32 12.15
N ASN A 79 5.61 -9.35 13.07
CA ASN A 79 6.32 -8.08 13.05
C ASN A 79 6.18 -7.30 11.73
N ALA A 80 4.98 -7.29 11.16
CA ALA A 80 4.70 -6.87 9.79
C ALA A 80 5.20 -5.46 9.45
N VAL A 81 4.97 -4.46 10.32
CA VAL A 81 5.35 -3.07 10.03
C VAL A 81 6.87 -2.93 9.90
N ALA A 82 7.63 -3.41 10.88
CA ALA A 82 9.08 -3.28 10.88
C ALA A 82 9.72 -4.05 9.71
N ASP A 83 9.29 -5.29 9.50
CA ASP A 83 9.81 -6.13 8.42
C ASP A 83 9.47 -5.57 7.04
N PHE A 84 8.27 -4.99 6.87
CA PHE A 84 7.89 -4.38 5.60
C PHE A 84 8.70 -3.11 5.32
N ARG A 85 8.96 -2.28 6.32
CA ARG A 85 9.83 -1.10 6.17
C ARG A 85 11.25 -1.50 5.76
N THR A 86 11.76 -2.62 6.27
CA THR A 86 13.05 -3.19 5.82
C THR A 86 13.00 -3.65 4.37
N LEU A 87 11.93 -4.34 3.96
CA LEU A 87 11.75 -4.84 2.60
C LEU A 87 11.67 -3.71 1.57
N ILE A 88 10.93 -2.64 1.87
CA ILE A 88 10.77 -1.52 0.94
C ILE A 88 11.98 -0.59 0.89
N GLY A 89 12.76 -0.50 1.96
CA GLY A 89 13.95 0.34 2.04
C GLY A 89 13.67 1.79 2.45
N ALA A 90 14.74 2.58 2.54
CA ALA A 90 14.67 3.99 2.92
C ALA A 90 13.79 4.81 1.99
N THR A 91 13.16 5.87 2.53
CA THR A 91 12.23 6.75 1.79
C THR A 91 12.89 7.37 0.56
N ASN A 92 14.13 7.83 0.71
CA ASN A 92 14.95 8.25 -0.42
C ASN A 92 15.61 7.01 -1.05
N PRO A 93 15.37 6.70 -2.33
CA PRO A 93 15.98 5.53 -2.97
C PRO A 93 17.50 5.58 -3.03
N ALA A 94 18.11 6.77 -2.99
CA ALA A 94 19.56 6.92 -2.93
C ALA A 94 20.17 6.33 -1.65
N ASP A 95 19.40 6.30 -0.55
CA ASP A 95 19.79 5.78 0.75
C ASP A 95 19.27 4.34 0.99
N ALA A 96 18.47 3.82 0.06
CA ALA A 96 17.87 2.49 0.19
C ALA A 96 18.92 1.39 -0.05
N ALA A 97 18.93 0.40 0.85
CA ALA A 97 19.82 -0.74 0.72
C ALA A 97 19.55 -1.51 -0.59
N ALA A 98 20.61 -2.05 -1.19
CA ALA A 98 20.51 -2.86 -2.40
C ALA A 98 19.52 -4.03 -2.20
N GLY A 99 18.70 -4.31 -3.22
CA GLY A 99 17.68 -5.36 -3.20
C GLY A 99 16.36 -4.96 -2.59
N THR A 100 16.24 -3.80 -1.95
CA THR A 100 14.96 -3.27 -1.48
C THR A 100 14.10 -2.78 -2.63
N ILE A 101 12.79 -2.72 -2.42
CA ILE A 101 11.83 -2.31 -3.46
C ILE A 101 12.15 -0.89 -3.96
N ARG A 102 12.43 0.05 -3.07
CA ARG A 102 12.77 1.42 -3.47
C ARG A 102 14.10 1.52 -4.20
N ALA A 103 15.11 0.76 -3.78
CA ALA A 103 16.38 0.69 -4.50
C ALA A 103 16.21 0.21 -5.95
N LYS A 104 15.29 -0.72 -6.19
CA LYS A 104 15.06 -1.30 -7.52
C LYS A 104 14.13 -0.47 -8.40
N TYR A 105 13.08 0.14 -7.85
CA TYR A 105 11.96 0.67 -8.63
C TYR A 105 11.67 2.16 -8.42
N ALA A 106 12.18 2.77 -7.36
CA ALA A 106 11.97 4.19 -7.11
C ALA A 106 12.93 5.06 -7.92
N LYS A 107 12.47 6.23 -8.35
CA LYS A 107 13.29 7.19 -9.12
C LYS A 107 13.82 8.33 -8.26
N SER A 108 13.05 8.76 -7.27
CA SER A 108 13.36 9.89 -6.38
C SER A 108 12.60 9.76 -5.06
N ILE A 109 12.87 10.67 -4.13
CA ILE A 109 12.12 10.74 -2.87
C ILE A 109 10.63 11.03 -3.09
N ASP A 110 10.28 11.80 -4.12
CA ASP A 110 8.89 12.14 -4.45
C ASP A 110 8.20 11.03 -5.26
N ALA A 111 8.95 10.35 -6.12
CA ALA A 111 8.49 9.20 -6.91
C ALA A 111 9.16 7.92 -6.39
N ASN A 112 8.78 7.51 -5.17
CA ASN A 112 9.46 6.46 -4.43
C ASN A 112 8.75 5.09 -4.43
N ALA A 113 7.92 4.85 -5.41
CA ALA A 113 7.32 3.58 -5.80
C ALA A 113 6.28 2.98 -4.84
N ILE A 114 6.47 3.07 -3.54
CA ILE A 114 5.65 2.34 -2.57
C ILE A 114 5.51 3.08 -1.24
N HIS A 115 4.33 2.96 -0.63
CA HIS A 115 4.05 3.37 0.75
C HIS A 115 4.12 2.15 1.68
N GLY A 116 4.57 2.34 2.89
CA GLY A 116 4.46 1.38 3.99
C GLY A 116 4.14 2.11 5.28
N SER A 117 3.25 1.54 6.09
CA SER A 117 2.90 2.10 7.40
C SER A 117 4.14 2.22 8.30
N ASP A 118 4.17 3.24 9.14
CA ASP A 118 5.29 3.54 10.03
C ASP A 118 5.06 3.07 11.47
N SER A 119 3.84 2.69 11.80
CA SER A 119 3.46 2.15 13.12
C SER A 119 2.28 1.19 13.00
N ASP A 120 2.07 0.37 14.02
CA ASP A 120 0.92 -0.55 14.10
C ASP A 120 -0.41 0.22 14.11
N GLU A 121 -0.46 1.35 14.81
CA GLU A 121 -1.64 2.21 14.88
C GLU A 121 -1.97 2.80 13.50
N ASN A 122 -0.97 3.34 12.81
CA ASN A 122 -1.16 3.87 11.46
C ASN A 122 -1.51 2.77 10.46
N ALA A 123 -0.93 1.58 10.58
CA ALA A 123 -1.29 0.43 9.76
C ALA A 123 -2.78 0.07 9.86
N ALA A 124 -3.32 0.03 11.06
CA ALA A 124 -4.74 -0.25 11.30
C ALA A 124 -5.64 0.87 10.72
N GLY A 125 -5.30 2.13 10.95
CA GLY A 125 -6.04 3.29 10.43
C GLY A 125 -6.02 3.36 8.90
N GLU A 126 -4.86 3.21 8.29
CA GLU A 126 -4.68 3.23 6.83
C GLU A 126 -5.40 2.05 6.16
N ALA A 127 -5.32 0.85 6.74
CA ALA A 127 -6.06 -0.31 6.26
C ALA A 127 -7.59 -0.08 6.31
N SER A 128 -8.09 0.50 7.40
CA SER A 128 -9.51 0.81 7.57
C SER A 128 -10.03 1.86 6.60
N PHE A 129 -9.15 2.73 6.10
CA PHE A 129 -9.52 3.73 5.09
C PHE A 129 -9.92 3.08 3.75
N PHE A 130 -9.28 1.99 3.37
CA PHE A 130 -9.49 1.32 2.09
C PHE A 130 -10.33 0.04 2.18
N PHE A 131 -10.34 -0.63 3.33
CA PHE A 131 -10.92 -1.97 3.48
C PHE A 131 -11.85 -2.04 4.69
N SER A 132 -12.89 -2.88 4.60
CA SER A 132 -13.79 -3.14 5.73
C SER A 132 -13.07 -3.96 6.82
N ALA A 133 -13.58 -3.86 8.06
CA ALA A 133 -13.02 -4.57 9.22
C ALA A 133 -12.90 -6.10 9.02
N SER A 134 -13.72 -6.70 8.16
CA SER A 134 -13.68 -8.13 7.83
C SER A 134 -12.34 -8.59 7.22
N PHE A 135 -11.59 -7.68 6.61
CA PHE A 135 -10.28 -8.01 6.01
C PHE A 135 -9.10 -7.75 6.96
N ILE A 136 -9.34 -7.03 8.06
CA ILE A 136 -8.29 -6.55 8.97
C ILE A 136 -8.18 -7.42 10.21
N SER A 137 -9.29 -8.02 10.67
CA SER A 137 -9.36 -8.81 11.91
C SER A 137 -9.26 -10.33 11.65
N PRO A 138 -8.42 -11.06 12.41
CA PRO A 138 -8.33 -12.51 12.31
C PRO A 138 -9.62 -13.26 12.69
N SER A 139 -10.53 -12.60 13.43
CA SER A 139 -11.77 -13.20 13.94
C SER A 139 -12.92 -13.22 12.92
N SER A 140 -12.73 -12.71 11.71
CA SER A 140 -13.82 -12.52 10.72
C SER A 140 -13.91 -13.65 9.68
N GLN A 141 -13.39 -14.83 9.93
CA GLN A 141 -13.48 -15.95 8.96
C GLN A 141 -14.87 -16.59 8.83
N VAL A 142 -15.93 -16.01 9.43
CA VAL A 142 -17.22 -16.72 9.50
C VAL A 142 -18.24 -16.29 8.44
N PHE A 143 -18.05 -15.25 7.63
CA PHE A 143 -19.10 -14.78 6.69
C PHE A 143 -18.63 -14.43 5.27
N ALA A 144 -17.57 -15.07 4.75
CA ALA A 144 -17.13 -14.85 3.36
C ALA A 144 -17.82 -15.77 2.33
N THR A 145 -18.87 -16.50 2.69
CA THR A 145 -19.48 -17.51 1.81
C THR A 145 -20.66 -17.02 0.95
N SER A 146 -20.99 -15.75 0.96
CA SER A 146 -22.23 -15.29 0.31
C SER A 146 -22.09 -14.24 -0.80
N ILE A 147 -20.90 -13.87 -1.27
CA ILE A 147 -20.77 -12.83 -2.32
C ILE A 147 -20.05 -13.29 -3.61
N ILE A 148 -19.77 -14.58 -3.78
CA ILE A 148 -19.09 -15.07 -5.00
C ILE A 148 -20.07 -15.55 -6.10
N VAL A 149 -21.36 -15.35 -5.98
CA VAL A 149 -22.34 -15.94 -6.95
C VAL A 149 -22.90 -14.94 -7.97
N LEU A 150 -22.44 -13.70 -8.04
CA LEU A 150 -23.10 -12.72 -8.93
C LEU A 150 -22.26 -12.18 -10.09
N ILE A 151 -21.18 -12.81 -10.53
CA ILE A 151 -20.40 -12.35 -11.72
C ILE A 151 -20.18 -13.44 -12.77
N LEU A 152 -21.06 -14.42 -12.87
CA LEU A 152 -21.04 -15.37 -14.00
C LEU A 152 -22.46 -15.61 -14.52
N LEU A 153 -23.01 -14.64 -15.23
CA LEU A 153 -24.06 -14.88 -16.25
C LEU A 153 -23.80 -13.98 -17.45
N PRO A 154 -23.96 -14.50 -18.67
CA PRO A 154 -23.51 -13.97 -19.96
C PRO A 154 -24.22 -12.69 -20.37
#